data_a058f9dda1a38b419fa12f5232cac541
#
_entry.id   a058f9dda1a38b419fa12f5232cac541
#
_cell.length_a   1.000
_cell.length_b   1.000
_cell.length_c   1.000
_cell.angle_alpha   90.00
_cell.angle_beta   90.00
_cell.angle_gamma   90.00
#
_symmetry.space_group_name_H-M   'P 1'
#
loop_
_entity.id
_entity.type
_entity.pdbx_description
1 polymer ?
#
loop_
_entity_poly.entity_id
_entity_poly.type
_entity_poly.pdbx_seq_one_letter_code
_entity_poly.pdbx_strand_id
1 'polypeptide(L)'
;MIDRPDYPYLLSRKYLKNQELTGDFDKKVAVHLHVFYVDLLEEFLDAFQDFHFAYDLWITTDVEEKKQEIEQILSRRSQDATIVVTGNIGRDVLPMLLLKEKLSRYDYVGHFHTKKSKEADFWAGESWRKELIDMLVKPADQILANMEANPKVGITIGDIPTYFRYNRIVVAWNEALISPEMNKLWQRMGATKNIDFKNLNTFVMSYGTFVWFKYDALKPLFDLNLTVSDVPAEPLPQNSILHAIERLLVYIAWDQKYDFRISQNPHVLTPFIDNKQLNNREDLQPHTFVDFNQIGGIKGALKYIVIGPARAVKYILKRLLSRK
;
A
#
# COMPACT_ATOMS: atom_id res chain seq x y z
N MET A 1 11.77 8.49 -16.87
CA MET A 1 10.60 7.89 -17.54
C MET A 1 9.28 8.24 -16.84
N ILE A 2 9.28 8.36 -15.54
CA ILE A 2 8.09 8.68 -14.72
C ILE A 2 7.70 10.16 -14.85
N ASP A 3 8.66 11.02 -15.10
CA ASP A 3 8.46 12.47 -15.27
C ASP A 3 8.47 12.87 -16.75
N ARG A 4 7.49 12.38 -17.53
CA ARG A 4 7.33 12.73 -18.95
C ARG A 4 6.00 13.40 -19.22
N PRO A 5 5.89 14.30 -20.20
CA PRO A 5 4.62 14.93 -20.57
C PRO A 5 3.54 13.95 -21.03
N ASP A 6 3.94 12.79 -21.58
CA ASP A 6 3.08 11.70 -22.03
C ASP A 6 2.78 10.66 -20.94
N TYR A 7 3.18 10.91 -19.71
CA TYR A 7 3.05 9.97 -18.60
C TYR A 7 1.62 9.50 -18.31
N PRO A 8 0.57 10.33 -18.40
CA PRO A 8 -0.81 9.86 -18.25
C PRO A 8 -1.16 8.72 -19.22
N TYR A 9 -0.68 8.77 -20.45
CA TYR A 9 -0.86 7.66 -21.42
C TYR A 9 -0.08 6.42 -21.02
N LEU A 10 1.10 6.59 -20.44
CA LEU A 10 1.88 5.47 -19.91
C LEU A 10 1.18 4.82 -18.72
N LEU A 11 0.56 5.59 -17.83
CA LEU A 11 -0.22 5.06 -16.71
C LEU A 11 -1.38 4.20 -17.20
N SER A 12 -2.15 4.64 -18.19
CA SER A 12 -3.24 3.83 -18.73
C SER A 12 -2.78 2.48 -19.28
N ARG A 13 -1.55 2.41 -19.79
CA ARG A 13 -0.93 1.15 -20.26
C ARG A 13 -0.39 0.29 -19.12
N LYS A 14 -0.31 0.82 -17.91
CA LYS A 14 0.17 0.12 -16.72
C LYS A 14 -0.93 -0.59 -15.93
N TYR A 15 -2.20 -0.36 -16.28
CA TYR A 15 -3.29 -1.11 -15.66
C TYR A 15 -3.22 -2.59 -16.02
N LEU A 16 -3.69 -3.42 -15.10
CA LEU A 16 -3.79 -4.86 -15.33
C LEU A 16 -4.65 -5.13 -16.57
N LYS A 17 -4.24 -6.13 -17.33
CA LYS A 17 -5.05 -6.69 -18.40
C LYS A 17 -5.92 -7.81 -17.84
N ASN A 18 -7.06 -8.06 -18.46
CA ASN A 18 -7.85 -9.23 -18.13
C ASN A 18 -7.09 -10.48 -18.60
N GLN A 19 -6.47 -11.18 -17.68
CA GLN A 19 -5.69 -12.41 -17.88
C GLN A 19 -6.02 -13.38 -16.78
N GLU A 20 -6.17 -14.65 -17.15
CA GLU A 20 -6.38 -15.73 -16.20
C GLU A 20 -5.05 -16.41 -15.89
N LEU A 21 -4.94 -16.89 -14.66
CA LEU A 21 -3.82 -17.73 -14.27
C LEU A 21 -3.93 -19.08 -14.98
N THR A 22 -2.86 -19.52 -15.59
CA THR A 22 -2.87 -20.82 -16.31
C THR A 22 -2.74 -21.97 -15.32
N GLY A 23 -3.33 -23.14 -15.65
CA GLY A 23 -3.32 -24.31 -14.75
C GLY A 23 -1.93 -24.86 -14.40
N ASP A 24 -0.88 -24.47 -15.12
CA ASP A 24 0.51 -24.89 -14.88
C ASP A 24 1.33 -23.86 -14.11
N PHE A 25 0.68 -23.06 -13.24
CA PHE A 25 1.38 -22.07 -12.43
C PHE A 25 2.20 -22.76 -11.32
N ASP A 26 3.51 -22.90 -11.55
CA ASP A 26 4.47 -23.64 -10.71
C ASP A 26 5.36 -22.73 -9.84
N LYS A 27 5.02 -21.44 -9.74
CA LYS A 27 5.83 -20.45 -9.01
C LYS A 27 5.64 -20.55 -7.50
N LYS A 28 6.70 -20.29 -6.78
CA LYS A 28 6.66 -20.17 -5.31
C LYS A 28 6.11 -18.81 -4.92
N VAL A 29 4.99 -18.81 -4.23
CA VAL A 29 4.31 -17.59 -3.77
C VAL A 29 4.33 -17.53 -2.25
N ALA A 30 4.73 -16.39 -1.69
CA ALA A 30 4.50 -16.05 -0.30
C ALA A 30 3.42 -14.98 -0.19
N VAL A 31 2.56 -15.13 0.80
CA VAL A 31 1.67 -14.07 1.27
C VAL A 31 2.12 -13.65 2.65
N HIS A 32 2.63 -12.44 2.78
CA HIS A 32 2.95 -11.84 4.08
C HIS A 32 1.79 -10.97 4.54
N LEU A 33 1.24 -11.28 5.71
CA LEU A 33 0.19 -10.51 6.37
C LEU A 33 0.68 -10.02 7.74
N HIS A 34 0.82 -8.71 7.91
CA HIS A 34 1.10 -8.12 9.22
C HIS A 34 -0.21 -7.91 9.99
N VAL A 35 -0.41 -8.66 11.08
CA VAL A 35 -1.63 -8.65 11.89
C VAL A 35 -1.40 -7.87 13.18
N PHE A 36 -1.68 -6.58 13.15
CA PHE A 36 -1.74 -5.74 14.34
C PHE A 36 -3.14 -5.73 14.98
N TYR A 37 -4.19 -5.75 14.17
CA TYR A 37 -5.59 -5.82 14.57
C TYR A 37 -6.14 -7.21 14.26
N VAL A 38 -6.20 -8.08 15.27
CA VAL A 38 -6.59 -9.49 15.11
C VAL A 38 -8.05 -9.63 14.66
N ASP A 39 -8.92 -8.72 15.09
CA ASP A 39 -10.33 -8.66 14.68
C ASP A 39 -10.56 -8.44 13.18
N LEU A 40 -9.51 -8.10 12.42
CA LEU A 40 -9.55 -7.95 10.96
C LEU A 40 -8.94 -9.16 10.22
N LEU A 41 -8.40 -10.14 10.93
CA LEU A 41 -7.73 -11.28 10.30
C LEU A 41 -8.67 -12.08 9.41
N GLU A 42 -9.88 -12.36 9.88
CA GLU A 42 -10.83 -13.17 9.13
C GLU A 42 -11.23 -12.56 7.78
N GLU A 43 -11.29 -11.21 7.68
CA GLU A 43 -11.55 -10.51 6.41
C GLU A 43 -10.49 -10.84 5.34
N PHE A 44 -9.24 -10.98 5.73
CA PHE A 44 -8.16 -11.36 4.82
C PHE A 44 -8.19 -12.85 4.50
N LEU A 45 -8.42 -13.70 5.49
CA LEU A 45 -8.52 -15.14 5.28
C LEU A 45 -9.68 -15.50 4.35
N ASP A 46 -10.81 -14.78 4.44
CA ASP A 46 -11.92 -14.95 3.51
C ASP A 46 -11.51 -14.58 2.07
N ALA A 47 -10.78 -13.48 1.90
CA ALA A 47 -10.30 -13.07 0.58
C ALA A 47 -9.22 -14.01 0.01
N PHE A 48 -8.43 -14.69 0.87
CA PHE A 48 -7.43 -15.66 0.43
C PHE A 48 -8.04 -16.97 -0.06
N GLN A 49 -9.29 -17.29 0.31
CA GLN A 49 -9.98 -18.49 -0.18
C GLN A 49 -10.23 -18.46 -1.69
N ASP A 50 -10.23 -17.27 -2.29
CA ASP A 50 -10.42 -17.09 -3.73
C ASP A 50 -9.11 -17.27 -4.54
N PHE A 51 -7.99 -17.61 -3.89
CA PHE A 51 -6.72 -17.85 -4.59
C PHE A 51 -6.71 -19.25 -5.23
N HIS A 52 -6.40 -19.31 -6.52
CA HIS A 52 -6.29 -20.56 -7.28
C HIS A 52 -4.83 -21.00 -7.51
N PHE A 53 -3.93 -20.56 -6.67
CA PHE A 53 -2.52 -20.95 -6.67
C PHE A 53 -2.06 -21.37 -5.27
N ALA A 54 -1.02 -22.18 -5.20
CA ALA A 54 -0.40 -22.55 -3.93
C ALA A 54 0.43 -21.39 -3.38
N TYR A 55 0.35 -21.16 -2.08
CA TYR A 55 1.12 -20.13 -1.39
C TYR A 55 1.47 -20.52 0.05
N ASP A 56 2.57 -19.97 0.54
CA ASP A 56 2.91 -20.04 1.96
C ASP A 56 2.47 -18.74 2.64
N LEU A 57 1.68 -18.89 3.72
CA LEU A 57 1.22 -17.75 4.51
C LEU A 57 2.19 -17.45 5.65
N TRP A 58 2.78 -16.25 5.60
CA TRP A 58 3.63 -15.69 6.65
C TRP A 58 2.87 -14.60 7.38
N ILE A 59 2.64 -14.79 8.67
CA ILE A 59 1.98 -13.79 9.51
C ILE A 59 3.01 -13.19 10.45
N THR A 60 3.04 -11.86 10.54
CA THR A 60 3.77 -11.16 11.60
C THR A 60 2.81 -10.45 12.53
N THR A 61 3.15 -10.40 13.81
CA THR A 61 2.38 -9.67 14.84
C THR A 61 3.32 -9.08 15.89
N ASP A 62 2.80 -8.25 16.77
CA ASP A 62 3.61 -7.48 17.72
C ASP A 62 3.89 -8.19 19.05
N VAL A 63 2.97 -9.03 19.53
CA VAL A 63 3.09 -9.68 20.85
C VAL A 63 2.64 -11.13 20.82
N GLU A 64 3.11 -11.92 21.79
CA GLU A 64 2.85 -13.36 21.86
C GLU A 64 1.37 -13.69 22.13
N GLU A 65 0.67 -12.84 22.88
CA GLU A 65 -0.75 -13.00 23.15
C GLU A 65 -1.59 -12.96 21.86
N LYS A 66 -1.27 -12.03 20.95
CA LYS A 66 -1.94 -11.97 19.64
C LYS A 66 -1.58 -13.18 18.76
N LYS A 67 -0.34 -13.65 18.82
CA LYS A 67 0.05 -14.87 18.12
C LYS A 67 -0.84 -16.05 18.53
N GLN A 68 -1.06 -16.25 19.83
CA GLN A 68 -1.92 -17.30 20.33
C GLN A 68 -3.38 -17.15 19.85
N GLU A 69 -3.90 -15.92 19.80
CA GLU A 69 -5.24 -15.64 19.27
C GLU A 69 -5.31 -15.93 17.76
N ILE A 70 -4.29 -15.53 16.99
CA ILE A 70 -4.17 -15.83 15.57
C ILE A 70 -4.11 -17.35 15.33
N GLU A 71 -3.32 -18.09 16.10
CA GLU A 71 -3.24 -19.56 16.01
C GLU A 71 -4.61 -20.23 16.23
N GLN A 72 -5.41 -19.73 17.18
CA GLN A 72 -6.76 -20.23 17.40
C GLN A 72 -7.69 -19.96 16.21
N ILE A 73 -7.59 -18.79 15.59
CA ILE A 73 -8.39 -18.46 14.40
C ILE A 73 -7.99 -19.35 13.23
N LEU A 74 -6.70 -19.50 12.96
CA LEU A 74 -6.18 -20.34 11.89
C LEU A 74 -6.58 -21.80 12.06
N SER A 75 -6.48 -22.34 13.28
CA SER A 75 -6.90 -23.71 13.60
C SER A 75 -8.38 -23.95 13.29
N ARG A 76 -9.26 -23.03 13.67
CA ARG A 76 -10.69 -23.13 13.37
C ARG A 76 -10.99 -23.13 11.86
N ARG A 77 -10.14 -22.49 11.07
CA ARG A 77 -10.29 -22.37 9.63
C ARG A 77 -9.49 -23.41 8.84
N SER A 78 -8.77 -24.29 9.52
CA SER A 78 -7.84 -25.26 8.90
C SER A 78 -6.87 -24.58 7.91
N GLN A 79 -6.40 -23.38 8.29
CA GLN A 79 -5.45 -22.59 7.49
C GLN A 79 -4.05 -22.71 8.08
N ASP A 80 -3.11 -23.18 7.27
CA ASP A 80 -1.70 -23.22 7.67
C ASP A 80 -1.04 -21.86 7.51
N ALA A 81 -0.21 -21.47 8.48
CA ALA A 81 0.62 -20.28 8.41
C ALA A 81 1.85 -20.38 9.32
N THR A 82 2.91 -19.67 8.96
CA THR A 82 4.05 -19.43 9.86
C THR A 82 3.89 -18.07 10.53
N ILE A 83 3.83 -18.04 11.86
CA ILE A 83 3.64 -16.81 12.63
C ILE A 83 4.94 -16.40 13.30
N VAL A 84 5.31 -15.13 13.16
CA VAL A 84 6.52 -14.53 13.73
C VAL A 84 6.14 -13.30 14.55
N VAL A 85 6.58 -13.25 15.81
CA VAL A 85 6.44 -12.06 16.65
C VAL A 85 7.61 -11.12 16.39
N THR A 86 7.33 -9.90 15.95
CA THR A 86 8.35 -8.92 15.52
C THR A 86 8.41 -7.67 16.39
N GLY A 87 7.56 -7.57 17.41
CA GLY A 87 7.43 -6.36 18.22
C GLY A 87 6.59 -5.27 17.55
N ASN A 88 6.32 -4.20 18.29
CA ASN A 88 5.44 -3.10 17.87
C ASN A 88 6.25 -1.89 17.36
N ILE A 89 7.24 -2.12 16.50
CA ILE A 89 8.03 -1.05 15.89
C ILE A 89 8.13 -1.28 14.39
N GLY A 90 7.94 -0.19 13.63
CA GLY A 90 8.06 -0.25 12.17
C GLY A 90 6.79 -0.61 11.43
N ARG A 91 5.65 -0.61 12.12
CA ARG A 91 4.32 -0.90 11.56
C ARG A 91 4.34 -2.24 10.80
N ASP A 92 3.89 -2.24 9.55
CA ASP A 92 3.88 -3.38 8.64
C ASP A 92 5.20 -3.54 7.85
N VAL A 93 5.89 -2.44 7.61
CA VAL A 93 7.08 -2.40 6.75
C VAL A 93 8.27 -3.11 7.37
N LEU A 94 8.64 -2.76 8.62
CA LEU A 94 9.80 -3.41 9.25
C LEU A 94 9.57 -4.91 9.49
N PRO A 95 8.40 -5.38 9.97
CA PRO A 95 8.08 -6.79 10.03
C PRO A 95 8.29 -7.54 8.70
N MET A 96 7.89 -6.95 7.56
CA MET A 96 8.16 -7.52 6.24
C MET A 96 9.66 -7.64 5.96
N LEU A 97 10.42 -6.58 6.24
CA LEU A 97 11.86 -6.56 5.98
C LEU A 97 12.64 -7.55 6.85
N LEU A 98 12.19 -7.78 8.08
CA LEU A 98 12.78 -8.79 8.98
C LEU A 98 12.61 -10.21 8.47
N LEU A 99 11.68 -10.48 7.56
CA LEU A 99 11.50 -11.77 6.90
C LEU A 99 12.39 -11.95 5.67
N LYS A 100 13.40 -11.11 5.44
CA LYS A 100 14.31 -11.13 4.28
C LYS A 100 14.71 -12.53 3.85
N GLU A 101 15.34 -13.31 4.76
CA GLU A 101 15.87 -14.64 4.46
C GLU A 101 14.79 -15.68 4.11
N LYS A 102 13.54 -15.42 4.52
CA LYS A 102 12.40 -16.26 4.19
C LYS A 102 11.81 -15.87 2.85
N LEU A 103 11.51 -14.60 2.68
CA LEU A 103 10.86 -14.07 1.47
C LEU A 103 11.74 -14.13 0.22
N SER A 104 13.07 -14.13 0.38
CA SER A 104 14.03 -14.27 -0.75
C SER A 104 13.95 -15.60 -1.50
N ARG A 105 13.21 -16.58 -0.99
CA ARG A 105 13.06 -17.91 -1.58
C ARG A 105 11.85 -18.04 -2.52
N TYR A 106 11.07 -16.97 -2.64
CA TYR A 106 9.81 -16.96 -3.40
C TYR A 106 9.96 -16.13 -4.67
N ASP A 107 9.28 -16.56 -5.71
CA ASP A 107 9.21 -15.85 -6.98
C ASP A 107 8.35 -14.60 -6.86
N TYR A 108 7.24 -14.72 -6.11
CA TYR A 108 6.28 -13.64 -5.86
C TYR A 108 5.98 -13.51 -4.37
N VAL A 109 5.84 -12.27 -3.94
CA VAL A 109 5.44 -11.94 -2.57
C VAL A 109 4.26 -10.97 -2.60
N GLY A 110 3.16 -11.35 -1.97
CA GLY A 110 2.09 -10.43 -1.62
C GLY A 110 2.34 -9.89 -0.22
N HIS A 111 2.30 -8.57 -0.03
CA HIS A 111 2.43 -7.93 1.27
C HIS A 111 1.19 -7.14 1.61
N PHE A 112 0.58 -7.46 2.74
CA PHE A 112 -0.66 -6.88 3.25
C PHE A 112 -0.59 -6.68 4.76
N HIS A 113 -1.52 -5.87 5.30
CA HIS A 113 -1.59 -5.69 6.74
C HIS A 113 -2.99 -5.29 7.21
N THR A 114 -3.33 -5.64 8.44
CA THR A 114 -4.57 -5.21 9.08
C THR A 114 -4.48 -3.71 9.41
N LYS A 115 -5.43 -2.90 8.89
CA LYS A 115 -5.37 -1.43 8.95
C LYS A 115 -6.68 -0.85 9.47
N LYS A 116 -6.60 0.01 10.48
CA LYS A 116 -7.76 0.79 10.97
C LYS A 116 -7.63 2.30 10.74
N SER A 117 -6.44 2.80 10.40
CA SER A 117 -6.17 4.23 10.11
C SER A 117 -6.83 5.20 11.11
N LYS A 118 -6.48 5.05 12.40
CA LYS A 118 -7.09 5.84 13.50
C LYS A 118 -6.95 7.36 13.34
N GLU A 119 -5.98 7.80 12.55
CA GLU A 119 -5.72 9.23 12.27
C GLU A 119 -6.60 9.79 11.15
N ALA A 120 -7.21 8.91 10.35
CA ALA A 120 -8.16 9.29 9.30
C ALA A 120 -9.57 9.47 9.87
N ASP A 121 -10.46 10.04 9.06
CA ASP A 121 -11.87 10.09 9.40
C ASP A 121 -12.42 8.68 9.63
N PHE A 122 -13.42 8.54 10.50
CA PHE A 122 -13.90 7.24 10.98
C PHE A 122 -14.29 6.25 9.88
N TRP A 123 -14.74 6.73 8.73
CA TRP A 123 -15.10 5.92 7.56
C TRP A 123 -13.90 5.66 6.62
N ALA A 124 -12.91 6.56 6.62
CA ALA A 124 -11.84 6.56 5.65
C ALA A 124 -10.91 5.35 5.81
N GLY A 125 -10.61 4.98 7.04
CA GLY A 125 -9.75 3.83 7.32
C GLY A 125 -10.36 2.51 6.88
N GLU A 126 -11.67 2.34 7.09
CA GLU A 126 -12.41 1.14 6.66
C GLU A 126 -12.55 1.10 5.14
N SER A 127 -12.98 2.20 4.52
CA SER A 127 -13.09 2.30 3.06
C SER A 127 -11.74 2.03 2.39
N TRP A 128 -10.69 2.66 2.87
CA TRP A 128 -9.35 2.48 2.34
C TRP A 128 -8.90 1.01 2.41
N ARG A 129 -9.08 0.34 3.56
CA ARG A 129 -8.73 -1.07 3.71
C ARG A 129 -9.51 -1.95 2.73
N LYS A 130 -10.83 -1.79 2.67
CA LYS A 130 -11.69 -2.57 1.77
C LYS A 130 -11.29 -2.39 0.31
N GLU A 131 -11.04 -1.15 -0.12
CA GLU A 131 -10.58 -0.88 -1.47
C GLU A 131 -9.23 -1.53 -1.77
N LEU A 132 -8.28 -1.53 -0.81
CA LEU A 132 -7.00 -2.21 -0.99
C LEU A 132 -7.16 -3.73 -1.12
N ILE A 133 -8.06 -4.34 -0.34
CA ILE A 133 -8.40 -5.76 -0.47
C ILE A 133 -9.00 -6.03 -1.86
N ASP A 134 -9.94 -5.21 -2.29
CA ASP A 134 -10.60 -5.37 -3.59
C ASP A 134 -9.64 -5.13 -4.78
N MET A 135 -8.63 -4.27 -4.62
CA MET A 135 -7.64 -4.01 -5.65
C MET A 135 -6.49 -5.02 -5.66
N LEU A 136 -6.06 -5.53 -4.51
CA LEU A 136 -4.77 -6.22 -4.44
C LEU A 136 -4.84 -7.62 -3.82
N VAL A 137 -5.88 -7.94 -3.05
CA VAL A 137 -6.04 -9.27 -2.49
C VAL A 137 -6.94 -10.12 -3.38
N LYS A 138 -8.19 -9.73 -3.58
CA LYS A 138 -9.15 -10.51 -4.38
C LYS A 138 -8.69 -10.80 -5.82
N PRO A 139 -8.08 -9.86 -6.57
CA PRO A 139 -7.61 -10.14 -7.93
C PRO A 139 -6.21 -10.74 -7.99
N ALA A 140 -5.75 -11.47 -6.96
CA ALA A 140 -4.40 -12.00 -6.88
C ALA A 140 -4.03 -12.89 -8.09
N ASP A 141 -4.92 -13.75 -8.53
CA ASP A 141 -4.73 -14.60 -9.72
C ASP A 141 -4.45 -13.76 -10.97
N GLN A 142 -5.27 -12.73 -11.19
CA GLN A 142 -5.09 -11.81 -12.33
C GLN A 142 -3.78 -11.03 -12.22
N ILE A 143 -3.38 -10.64 -11.02
CA ILE A 143 -2.12 -9.93 -10.76
C ILE A 143 -0.95 -10.83 -11.12
N LEU A 144 -0.92 -12.06 -10.61
CA LEU A 144 0.15 -13.01 -10.89
C LEU A 144 0.19 -13.37 -12.37
N ALA A 145 -0.97 -13.59 -13.01
CA ALA A 145 -1.05 -13.83 -14.45
C ALA A 145 -0.44 -12.68 -15.27
N ASN A 146 -0.69 -11.42 -14.89
CA ASN A 146 -0.10 -10.26 -15.55
C ASN A 146 1.42 -10.17 -15.31
N MET A 147 1.90 -10.54 -14.13
CA MET A 147 3.32 -10.54 -13.81
C MET A 147 4.08 -11.66 -14.52
N GLU A 148 3.45 -12.81 -14.73
CA GLU A 148 4.00 -13.93 -15.52
C GLU A 148 4.04 -13.60 -17.02
N ALA A 149 2.93 -13.09 -17.56
CA ALA A 149 2.84 -12.73 -18.99
C ALA A 149 3.85 -11.62 -19.37
N ASN A 150 4.35 -10.87 -18.39
CA ASN A 150 5.36 -9.85 -18.62
C ASN A 150 6.46 -9.91 -17.56
N PRO A 151 7.54 -10.67 -17.79
CA PRO A 151 8.63 -10.84 -16.83
C PRO A 151 9.30 -9.55 -16.36
N LYS A 152 9.15 -8.45 -17.10
CA LYS A 152 9.63 -7.13 -16.69
C LYS A 152 8.79 -6.49 -15.58
N VAL A 153 7.57 -6.95 -15.35
CA VAL A 153 6.76 -6.46 -14.24
C VAL A 153 7.29 -7.01 -12.93
N GLY A 154 7.82 -6.14 -12.10
CA GLY A 154 8.42 -6.49 -10.81
C GLY A 154 7.54 -6.14 -9.61
N ILE A 155 6.55 -5.27 -9.81
CA ILE A 155 5.66 -4.83 -8.73
C ILE A 155 4.26 -4.50 -9.28
N THR A 156 3.23 -4.84 -8.51
CA THR A 156 1.85 -4.42 -8.74
C THR A 156 1.35 -3.68 -7.50
N ILE A 157 0.81 -2.49 -7.71
CA ILE A 157 0.24 -1.61 -6.70
C ILE A 157 -1.25 -1.39 -6.95
N GLY A 158 -1.98 -0.95 -5.93
CA GLY A 158 -3.37 -0.49 -6.09
C GLY A 158 -3.44 0.89 -6.74
N ASP A 159 -4.54 1.15 -7.41
CA ASP A 159 -4.91 2.49 -7.83
C ASP A 159 -5.16 3.39 -6.62
N ILE A 160 -5.31 4.69 -6.84
CA ILE A 160 -5.53 5.66 -5.76
C ILE A 160 -6.88 5.36 -5.08
N PRO A 161 -6.89 5.09 -3.77
CA PRO A 161 -8.13 4.89 -3.04
C PRO A 161 -9.05 6.11 -3.07
N THR A 162 -10.35 5.89 -3.05
CA THR A 162 -11.39 6.94 -3.14
C THR A 162 -11.19 8.06 -2.13
N TYR A 163 -10.79 7.71 -0.91
CA TYR A 163 -10.49 8.70 0.13
C TYR A 163 -9.47 9.76 -0.31
N PHE A 164 -8.37 9.33 -0.94
CA PHE A 164 -7.33 10.24 -1.41
C PHE A 164 -7.74 11.02 -2.65
N ARG A 165 -8.53 10.42 -3.54
CA ARG A 165 -9.10 11.12 -4.69
C ARG A 165 -10.04 12.24 -4.26
N TYR A 166 -10.91 11.94 -3.30
CA TYR A 166 -11.91 12.88 -2.80
C TYR A 166 -11.29 14.03 -2.02
N ASN A 167 -10.39 13.74 -1.08
CA ASN A 167 -9.79 14.74 -0.21
C ASN A 167 -8.54 15.41 -0.79
N ARG A 168 -8.04 14.97 -1.94
CA ARG A 168 -6.82 15.50 -2.57
C ARG A 168 -5.64 15.54 -1.59
N ILE A 169 -5.53 14.53 -0.74
CA ILE A 169 -4.53 14.50 0.35
C ILE A 169 -3.12 14.32 -0.19
N VAL A 170 -2.98 13.74 -1.39
CA VAL A 170 -1.70 13.67 -2.08
C VAL A 170 -1.41 15.02 -2.69
N VAL A 171 -0.91 15.92 -1.89
CA VAL A 171 -0.51 17.25 -2.31
C VAL A 171 1.00 17.34 -2.36
N ALA A 172 1.50 18.08 -3.33
CA ALA A 172 2.92 18.25 -3.57
C ALA A 172 3.74 18.65 -2.32
N TRP A 173 3.15 19.34 -1.35
CA TRP A 173 3.85 19.72 -0.14
C TRP A 173 4.16 18.53 0.81
N ASN A 174 3.34 17.48 0.81
CA ASN A 174 3.64 16.26 1.58
C ASN A 174 4.88 15.56 1.01
N GLU A 175 4.97 15.50 -0.30
CA GLU A 175 6.12 14.92 -0.98
C GLU A 175 7.38 15.78 -0.76
N ALA A 176 7.25 17.10 -0.77
CA ALA A 176 8.35 18.03 -0.44
C ALA A 176 8.87 17.83 0.99
N LEU A 177 7.99 17.50 1.95
CA LEU A 177 8.37 17.20 3.34
C LEU A 177 9.12 15.87 3.47
N ILE A 178 8.72 14.85 2.71
CA ILE A 178 9.25 13.48 2.81
C ILE A 178 10.45 13.28 1.89
N SER A 179 10.57 14.04 0.81
CA SER A 179 11.62 13.88 -0.20
C SER A 179 13.06 13.89 0.35
N PRO A 180 13.44 14.63 1.42
CA PRO A 180 14.77 14.50 2.00
C PRO A 180 15.08 13.09 2.52
N GLU A 181 14.10 12.43 3.17
CA GLU A 181 14.28 11.07 3.65
C GLU A 181 14.25 10.05 2.49
N MET A 182 13.43 10.30 1.46
CA MET A 182 13.46 9.50 0.24
C MET A 182 14.83 9.56 -0.45
N ASN A 183 15.42 10.75 -0.59
CA ASN A 183 16.75 10.93 -1.17
C ASN A 183 17.84 10.20 -0.36
N LYS A 184 17.77 10.28 0.97
CA LYS A 184 18.70 9.59 1.87
C LYS A 184 18.60 8.07 1.70
N LEU A 185 17.40 7.51 1.68
CA LEU A 185 17.20 6.08 1.43
C LEU A 185 17.67 5.67 0.04
N TRP A 186 17.36 6.48 -0.98
CA TRP A 186 17.77 6.26 -2.36
C TRP A 186 19.29 6.12 -2.48
N GLN A 187 20.02 7.00 -1.82
CA GLN A 187 21.49 6.94 -1.77
C GLN A 187 21.98 5.71 -0.98
N ARG A 188 21.37 5.41 0.18
CA ARG A 188 21.73 4.24 0.99
C ARG A 188 21.56 2.92 0.24
N MET A 189 20.56 2.82 -0.65
CA MET A 189 20.33 1.66 -1.50
C MET A 189 21.32 1.56 -2.67
N GLY A 190 22.17 2.56 -2.88
CA GLY A 190 23.06 2.62 -4.04
C GLY A 190 22.31 2.74 -5.37
N ALA A 191 21.14 3.35 -5.37
CA ALA A 191 20.31 3.51 -6.55
C ALA A 191 21.02 4.32 -7.64
N THR A 192 20.86 3.89 -8.89
CA THR A 192 21.63 4.40 -10.04
C THR A 192 20.94 5.55 -10.77
N LYS A 193 19.60 5.61 -10.67
CA LYS A 193 18.85 6.66 -11.36
C LYS A 193 18.84 7.96 -10.58
N ASN A 194 19.08 9.06 -11.29
CA ASN A 194 18.95 10.39 -10.72
C ASN A 194 17.49 10.85 -10.79
N ILE A 195 16.84 10.93 -9.64
CA ILE A 195 15.43 11.32 -9.51
C ILE A 195 15.34 12.50 -8.53
N ASP A 196 14.69 13.57 -8.95
CA ASP A 196 14.31 14.66 -8.05
C ASP A 196 12.94 14.39 -7.46
N PHE A 197 12.92 13.72 -6.30
CA PHE A 197 11.68 13.34 -5.61
C PHE A 197 10.86 14.55 -5.13
N LYS A 198 11.46 15.71 -5.00
CA LYS A 198 10.77 16.92 -4.58
C LYS A 198 9.94 17.55 -5.69
N ASN A 199 10.41 17.44 -6.93
CA ASN A 199 9.85 18.17 -8.07
C ASN A 199 9.27 17.24 -9.15
N LEU A 200 8.87 16.02 -8.79
CA LEU A 200 8.19 15.12 -9.73
C LEU A 200 6.84 15.72 -10.14
N ASN A 201 6.59 15.82 -11.45
CA ASN A 201 5.30 16.26 -11.98
C ASN A 201 4.20 15.26 -11.73
N THR A 202 4.55 13.98 -11.68
CA THR A 202 3.65 12.88 -11.41
C THR A 202 4.31 11.91 -10.43
N PHE A 203 3.58 11.59 -9.39
CA PHE A 203 4.06 10.72 -8.35
C PHE A 203 3.24 9.43 -8.31
N VAL A 204 3.94 8.28 -8.34
CA VAL A 204 3.31 6.95 -8.27
C VAL A 204 3.79 6.26 -7.01
N MET A 205 2.87 5.84 -6.17
CA MET A 205 3.17 5.16 -4.91
C MET A 205 2.15 4.06 -4.60
N SER A 206 2.51 3.16 -3.70
CA SER A 206 1.56 2.22 -3.13
C SER A 206 0.88 2.86 -1.94
N TYR A 207 -0.42 3.10 -2.03
CA TYR A 207 -1.18 3.65 -0.91
C TYR A 207 -1.35 2.60 0.19
N GLY A 208 -0.62 2.76 1.31
CA GLY A 208 -0.71 1.87 2.46
C GLY A 208 0.12 0.59 2.36
N THR A 209 1.15 0.56 1.51
CA THR A 209 2.11 -0.56 1.36
C THR A 209 1.54 -1.91 0.90
N PHE A 210 0.26 -2.02 0.56
CA PHE A 210 -0.27 -3.23 -0.07
C PHE A 210 0.32 -3.38 -1.46
N VAL A 211 1.03 -4.48 -1.71
CA VAL A 211 1.73 -4.71 -2.98
C VAL A 211 1.91 -6.20 -3.27
N TRP A 212 2.02 -6.53 -4.55
CA TRP A 212 2.61 -7.76 -5.04
C TRP A 212 3.94 -7.45 -5.69
N PHE A 213 4.98 -8.21 -5.38
CA PHE A 213 6.30 -7.95 -5.96
C PHE A 213 7.12 -9.22 -6.19
N LYS A 214 8.06 -9.15 -7.12
CA LYS A 214 9.18 -10.07 -7.22
C LYS A 214 10.23 -9.63 -6.21
N TYR A 215 10.79 -10.57 -5.46
CA TYR A 215 11.78 -10.23 -4.43
C TYR A 215 12.94 -9.38 -4.99
N ASP A 216 13.46 -9.75 -6.17
CA ASP A 216 14.56 -9.03 -6.81
C ASP A 216 14.23 -7.58 -7.18
N ALA A 217 12.97 -7.27 -7.41
CA ALA A 217 12.54 -5.91 -7.72
C ALA A 217 12.69 -4.96 -6.51
N LEU A 218 12.60 -5.48 -5.29
CA LEU A 218 12.75 -4.73 -4.04
C LEU A 218 14.00 -5.13 -3.25
N LYS A 219 14.86 -5.97 -3.81
CA LYS A 219 16.07 -6.45 -3.14
C LYS A 219 16.92 -5.35 -2.50
N PRO A 220 17.19 -4.19 -3.14
CA PRO A 220 17.97 -3.12 -2.51
C PRO A 220 17.37 -2.60 -1.20
N LEU A 221 16.04 -2.61 -1.06
CA LEU A 221 15.36 -2.24 0.17
C LEU A 221 15.62 -3.27 1.28
N PHE A 222 15.51 -4.57 0.96
CA PHE A 222 15.82 -5.65 1.89
C PHE A 222 17.30 -5.66 2.28
N ASP A 223 18.20 -5.31 1.38
CA ASP A 223 19.64 -5.27 1.61
C ASP A 223 20.09 -4.12 2.52
N LEU A 224 19.23 -3.14 2.79
CA LEU A 224 19.48 -2.13 3.82
C LEU A 224 19.61 -2.75 5.22
N ASN A 225 19.07 -3.95 5.44
CA ASN A 225 19.04 -4.67 6.71
C ASN A 225 18.57 -3.75 7.87
N LEU A 226 17.46 -3.05 7.64
CA LEU A 226 16.89 -2.15 8.64
C LEU A 226 16.49 -2.92 9.89
N THR A 227 16.73 -2.28 11.02
CA THR A 227 16.45 -2.80 12.36
C THR A 227 15.50 -1.85 13.11
N VAL A 228 15.09 -2.25 14.29
CA VAL A 228 14.29 -1.43 15.19
C VAL A 228 14.93 -0.06 15.47
N SER A 229 16.27 0.02 15.51
CA SER A 229 17.00 1.28 15.76
C SER A 229 16.97 2.25 14.58
N ASP A 230 16.63 1.80 13.38
CA ASP A 230 16.50 2.66 12.19
C ASP A 230 15.13 3.35 12.12
N VAL A 231 14.16 2.92 12.91
CA VAL A 231 12.78 3.39 12.85
C VAL A 231 12.44 4.27 14.03
N PRO A 232 11.88 5.47 13.81
CA PRO A 232 11.44 6.33 14.92
C PRO A 232 10.31 5.67 15.74
N ALA A 233 10.25 5.99 17.02
CA ALA A 233 9.14 5.58 17.87
C ALA A 233 7.81 6.24 17.46
N GLU A 234 6.69 5.61 17.84
CA GLU A 234 5.36 6.21 17.67
C GLU A 234 5.14 7.37 18.67
N PRO A 235 4.41 8.43 18.29
CA PRO A 235 3.77 8.61 16.97
C PRO A 235 4.80 8.96 15.90
N LEU A 236 4.73 8.25 14.75
CA LEU A 236 5.67 8.47 13.66
C LEU A 236 5.61 9.91 13.14
N PRO A 237 6.77 10.58 12.97
CA PRO A 237 6.80 11.85 12.25
C PRO A 237 6.38 11.65 10.79
N GLN A 238 5.74 12.66 10.20
CA GLN A 238 5.25 12.59 8.82
C GLN A 238 6.38 12.34 7.79
N ASN A 239 7.60 12.74 8.10
CA ASN A 239 8.79 12.52 7.28
C ASN A 239 9.60 11.28 7.72
N SER A 240 8.96 10.27 8.29
CA SER A 240 9.65 9.06 8.73
C SER A 240 10.15 8.21 7.58
N ILE A 241 11.13 7.37 7.87
CA ILE A 241 11.67 6.37 6.95
C ILE A 241 10.57 5.44 6.39
N LEU A 242 9.54 5.11 7.17
CA LEU A 242 8.45 4.23 6.71
C LEU A 242 7.59 4.92 5.64
N HIS A 243 7.28 6.21 5.82
CA HIS A 243 6.56 6.99 4.81
C HIS A 243 7.40 7.18 3.52
N ALA A 244 8.73 7.26 3.66
CA ALA A 244 9.62 7.30 2.51
C ALA A 244 9.65 5.96 1.76
N ILE A 245 9.70 4.83 2.48
CA ILE A 245 9.65 3.48 1.88
C ILE A 245 8.35 3.28 1.10
N GLU A 246 7.18 3.59 1.69
CA GLU A 246 5.88 3.48 1.01
C GLU A 246 5.89 4.17 -0.36
N ARG A 247 6.55 5.32 -0.45
CA ARG A 247 6.66 6.12 -1.69
C ARG A 247 7.68 5.61 -2.68
N LEU A 248 8.71 4.91 -2.20
CA LEU A 248 9.84 4.50 -3.04
C LEU A 248 9.64 3.16 -3.73
N LEU A 249 8.70 2.31 -3.31
CA LEU A 249 8.59 0.92 -3.79
C LEU A 249 8.61 0.80 -5.31
N VAL A 250 7.81 1.62 -6.02
CA VAL A 250 7.77 1.61 -7.49
C VAL A 250 9.09 2.09 -8.09
N TYR A 251 9.73 3.09 -7.49
CA TYR A 251 10.99 3.65 -7.97
C TYR A 251 12.15 2.68 -7.77
N ILE A 252 12.15 1.95 -6.65
CA ILE A 252 13.13 0.88 -6.39
C ILE A 252 13.03 -0.19 -7.47
N ALA A 253 11.83 -0.70 -7.73
CA ALA A 253 11.62 -1.68 -8.79
C ALA A 253 12.08 -1.15 -10.16
N TRP A 254 11.80 0.11 -10.46
CA TRP A 254 12.25 0.73 -11.69
C TRP A 254 13.78 0.90 -11.77
N ASP A 255 14.44 1.22 -10.68
CA ASP A 255 15.92 1.26 -10.64
C ASP A 255 16.53 -0.13 -10.91
N GLN A 256 15.89 -1.18 -10.44
CA GLN A 256 16.23 -2.57 -10.71
C GLN A 256 15.78 -3.05 -12.11
N LYS A 257 15.40 -2.12 -13.00
CA LYS A 257 14.97 -2.37 -14.41
C LYS A 257 13.64 -3.10 -14.55
N TYR A 258 12.88 -3.19 -13.49
CA TYR A 258 11.50 -3.68 -13.53
C TYR A 258 10.51 -2.58 -13.88
N ASP A 259 9.37 -3.01 -14.34
CA ASP A 259 8.18 -2.19 -14.59
C ASP A 259 7.13 -2.45 -13.50
N PHE A 260 6.09 -1.65 -13.47
CA PHE A 260 5.00 -1.81 -12.52
C PHE A 260 3.65 -2.00 -13.21
N ARG A 261 2.67 -2.50 -12.47
CA ARG A 261 1.26 -2.52 -12.86
C ARG A 261 0.41 -1.89 -11.77
N ILE A 262 -0.74 -1.39 -12.19
CA ILE A 262 -1.76 -0.80 -11.32
C ILE A 262 -3.00 -1.70 -11.39
N SER A 263 -3.45 -2.18 -10.24
CA SER A 263 -4.76 -2.80 -10.11
C SER A 263 -5.80 -1.71 -9.92
N GLN A 264 -6.74 -1.62 -10.87
CA GLN A 264 -7.74 -0.57 -10.90
C GLN A 264 -8.68 -0.66 -9.70
N ASN A 265 -9.03 0.50 -9.13
CA ASN A 265 -10.04 0.55 -8.08
C ASN A 265 -11.44 0.27 -8.68
N PRO A 266 -12.09 -0.84 -8.31
CA PRO A 266 -13.40 -1.21 -8.86
C PRO A 266 -14.53 -0.28 -8.41
N HIS A 267 -14.31 0.52 -7.36
CA HIS A 267 -15.30 1.42 -6.77
C HIS A 267 -15.32 2.80 -7.43
N VAL A 268 -14.48 3.05 -8.43
CA VAL A 268 -14.45 4.32 -9.17
C VAL A 268 -14.78 4.10 -10.64
N LEU A 269 -15.69 4.93 -11.15
CA LEU A 269 -16.17 4.82 -12.54
C LEU A 269 -15.10 5.22 -13.56
N THR A 270 -14.21 6.14 -13.18
CA THR A 270 -13.11 6.59 -14.04
C THR A 270 -11.78 6.25 -13.39
N PRO A 271 -10.94 5.43 -14.04
CA PRO A 271 -9.58 5.24 -13.58
C PRO A 271 -8.89 6.59 -13.47
N PHE A 272 -8.01 6.73 -12.49
CA PHE A 272 -7.19 7.93 -12.35
C PHE A 272 -6.11 7.96 -13.45
N ILE A 273 -6.57 8.18 -14.68
CA ILE A 273 -5.71 8.12 -15.87
C ILE A 273 -5.14 9.49 -16.19
N ASP A 274 -5.84 10.54 -15.82
CA ASP A 274 -5.58 11.85 -16.38
C ASP A 274 -5.01 12.82 -15.35
N ASN A 275 -3.71 12.72 -15.15
CA ASN A 275 -2.97 13.65 -14.30
C ASN A 275 -2.89 15.08 -14.87
N LYS A 276 -3.19 15.28 -16.15
CA LYS A 276 -3.29 16.65 -16.70
C LYS A 276 -4.33 17.46 -15.96
N GLN A 277 -5.36 16.79 -15.46
CA GLN A 277 -6.44 17.42 -14.72
C GLN A 277 -6.05 17.78 -13.28
N LEU A 278 -5.00 17.17 -12.71
CA LEU A 278 -4.54 17.52 -11.37
C LEU A 278 -3.97 18.95 -11.27
N ASN A 279 -3.49 19.49 -12.35
CA ASN A 279 -2.97 20.85 -12.40
C ASN A 279 -4.06 21.91 -12.59
N ASN A 280 -5.24 21.52 -13.02
CA ASN A 280 -6.36 22.43 -13.24
C ASN A 280 -7.45 22.23 -12.17
N ARG A 281 -7.62 23.21 -11.28
CA ARG A 281 -8.61 23.14 -10.18
C ARG A 281 -10.04 22.97 -10.66
N GLU A 282 -10.36 23.44 -11.86
CA GLU A 282 -11.70 23.37 -12.44
C GLU A 282 -12.00 21.96 -12.98
N ASP A 283 -11.01 21.26 -13.51
CA ASP A 283 -11.14 19.88 -13.99
C ASP A 283 -11.20 18.84 -12.87
N LEU A 284 -10.90 19.24 -11.66
CA LEU A 284 -10.99 18.42 -10.46
C LEU A 284 -12.39 18.39 -9.86
N GLN A 285 -13.42 18.79 -10.62
CA GLN A 285 -14.79 18.51 -10.24
C GLN A 285 -14.93 17.01 -9.95
N PRO A 286 -15.45 16.64 -8.80
CA PRO A 286 -15.47 15.25 -8.37
C PRO A 286 -16.44 14.47 -9.25
N HIS A 287 -15.94 13.80 -10.26
CA HIS A 287 -16.64 12.69 -10.89
C HIS A 287 -16.55 11.42 -10.03
N THR A 288 -15.93 11.51 -8.86
CA THR A 288 -15.87 10.45 -7.89
C THR A 288 -17.09 10.50 -7.01
N PHE A 289 -18.04 9.65 -7.28
CA PHE A 289 -19.08 9.33 -6.31
C PHE A 289 -18.42 8.54 -5.18
N VAL A 290 -18.39 9.09 -3.99
CA VAL A 290 -18.14 8.30 -2.79
C VAL A 290 -19.31 7.34 -2.68
N ASP A 291 -19.05 6.03 -2.77
CA ASP A 291 -20.10 5.06 -2.52
C ASP A 291 -20.64 5.30 -1.11
N PHE A 292 -21.95 5.48 -1.01
CA PHE A 292 -22.62 5.73 0.25
C PHE A 292 -22.35 4.62 1.29
N ASN A 293 -22.11 3.40 0.82
CA ASN A 293 -21.72 2.28 1.67
C ASN A 293 -20.30 2.44 2.23
N GLN A 294 -19.38 3.06 1.50
CA GLN A 294 -18.00 3.29 1.96
C GLN A 294 -17.92 4.29 3.11
N ILE A 295 -18.85 5.24 3.21
CA ILE A 295 -18.95 6.14 4.36
C ILE A 295 -19.72 5.54 5.55
N GLY A 296 -20.05 4.24 5.50
CA GLY A 296 -20.79 3.57 6.56
C GLY A 296 -22.30 3.85 6.55
N GLY A 297 -22.87 4.16 5.38
CA GLY A 297 -24.29 4.44 5.18
C GLY A 297 -24.79 5.66 5.97
N ILE A 298 -26.06 5.69 6.30
CA ILE A 298 -26.70 6.80 7.04
C ILE A 298 -26.02 7.06 8.39
N LYS A 299 -25.68 6.01 9.13
CA LYS A 299 -25.00 6.15 10.44
C LYS A 299 -23.62 6.80 10.30
N GLY A 300 -22.88 6.44 9.26
CA GLY A 300 -21.58 7.04 8.94
C GLY A 300 -21.71 8.51 8.55
N ALA A 301 -22.64 8.83 7.66
CA ALA A 301 -22.92 10.19 7.24
C ALA A 301 -23.31 11.11 8.42
N LEU A 302 -24.20 10.66 9.29
CA LEU A 302 -24.58 11.40 10.50
C LEU A 302 -23.41 11.63 11.45
N LYS A 303 -22.58 10.61 11.66
CA LYS A 303 -21.33 10.75 12.44
C LYS A 303 -20.38 11.79 11.82
N TYR A 304 -20.25 11.80 10.51
CA TYR A 304 -19.39 12.75 9.81
C TYR A 304 -19.85 14.19 9.95
N ILE A 305 -21.17 14.45 9.91
CA ILE A 305 -21.76 15.78 10.12
C ILE A 305 -21.37 16.35 11.49
N VAL A 306 -21.26 15.50 12.52
CA VAL A 306 -20.91 15.92 13.88
C VAL A 306 -19.39 16.03 14.08
N ILE A 307 -18.66 15.02 13.64
CA ILE A 307 -17.21 14.88 13.90
C ILE A 307 -16.38 15.74 12.92
N GLY A 308 -16.83 15.91 11.68
CA GLY A 308 -16.13 16.68 10.65
C GLY A 308 -15.84 18.12 11.08
N PRO A 309 -16.84 18.91 11.48
CA PRO A 309 -16.65 20.27 11.96
C PRO A 309 -15.73 20.35 13.19
N ALA A 310 -15.88 19.44 14.14
CA ALA A 310 -15.04 19.40 15.34
C ALA A 310 -13.56 19.15 14.99
N ARG A 311 -13.27 18.26 14.03
CA ARG A 311 -11.91 18.01 13.54
C ARG A 311 -11.36 19.18 12.75
N ALA A 312 -12.17 19.86 11.94
CA ALA A 312 -11.75 21.05 11.22
C ALA A 312 -11.33 22.17 12.19
N VAL A 313 -12.11 22.41 13.22
CA VAL A 313 -11.75 23.38 14.30
C VAL A 313 -10.46 22.97 14.99
N LYS A 314 -10.32 21.71 15.39
CA LYS A 314 -9.08 21.20 16.02
C LYS A 314 -7.87 21.38 15.09
N TYR A 315 -8.01 21.12 13.81
CA TYR A 315 -6.94 21.31 12.82
C TYR A 315 -6.53 22.78 12.70
N ILE A 316 -7.51 23.69 12.60
CA ILE A 316 -7.26 25.13 12.52
C ILE A 316 -6.53 25.63 13.78
N LEU A 317 -7.02 25.25 14.96
CA LEU A 317 -6.39 25.59 16.23
C LEU A 317 -4.93 25.07 16.32
N LYS A 318 -4.70 23.81 15.94
CA LYS A 318 -3.35 23.23 15.92
C LYS A 318 -2.42 24.01 14.99
N ARG A 319 -2.91 24.43 13.83
CA ARG A 319 -2.14 25.20 12.84
C ARG A 319 -1.85 26.63 13.31
N LEU A 320 -2.77 27.24 14.05
CA LEU A 320 -2.55 28.57 14.65
C LEU A 320 -1.54 28.52 15.79
N LEU A 321 -1.59 27.47 16.62
CA LEU A 321 -0.67 27.26 17.74
C LEU A 321 0.75 26.84 17.30
N SER A 322 0.90 26.17 16.18
CA SER A 322 2.20 25.76 15.63
C SER A 322 2.93 26.88 14.87
N ARG A 323 2.32 28.04 14.74
CA ARG A 323 2.94 29.25 14.15
C ARG A 323 3.57 30.19 15.18
N LYS A 324 3.55 29.82 16.43
CA LYS A 324 4.35 30.44 17.51
C LYS A 324 5.56 29.55 17.82
#